data_064ba7bf2ded081bdeb902665e49c3fd
#
_entry.id   064ba7bf2ded081bdeb902665e49c3fd
#
_cell.length_a   1.000
_cell.length_b   1.000
_cell.length_c   1.000
_cell.angle_alpha   90.00
_cell.angle_beta   90.00
_cell.angle_gamma   90.00
#
_symmetry.space_group_name_H-M   'P 1'
#
loop_
_entity.id
_entity.type
_entity.pdbx_description
1 polymer ?
#
loop_
_entity_poly.entity_id
_entity_poly.type
_entity_poly.pdbx_seq_one_letter_code
_entity_poly.pdbx_strand_id
1 'polypeptide(L)'
;MMVKELEEVVVRFSGDSGDGMQLAGNIFSNVSATVGNDICTFPDYPADIRAPQGSLTGVSGFQIHVGAGQVYTPGDRCHVLVAMNPSALKTQIKFCKPQGLIITDSDSFEARDLEKAQFKTNNPFEELGVKQEVLEVPISSMCKESLKDSGLDNKTILRCKNMFALGLVCWLFNRNLAAAEKMLREKFAKKPEIAEANIKVLNDGYNYGANTHASTSTYKIESKAPKSKGLYTDINGNKATSYGLIAAAEKAGLELYLGSYPITPATDILHELAKHKSLGVKTVQCEDEIAGCASAVGAAFAGALAVTTTSGPGICLKSEAMNLAVIGELPLVIVNVQRGGPSTGLPTKSEQTDLLQALYGRNGESPMPVIAATSPTNCFDAAYMAAKIALEHLTPVVLLTDAFVANGSAAWKLPDLNDYPAINPPYVTPDMAGNWTPYQRNEETGARYWATPGTEGFMHRIGGLEKSNETGAISTEPENHNKMVHLRQAKVDKIADYIPELEVLGDEDADLLIVGWGGTYGHLRLAMDFMREHGKKVAFAHFQYINPLPKNTADVLRKYKKIVVAEQNLGQFAGYLRMKVPGLNISQFNQVKGQPFVTRELIDAFTKLLEE
;
A
#
# COMPACT_ATOMS: atom_id res chain seq x y z
N MET A 1 -2.05 20.36 -35.37
CA MET A 1 -1.30 19.78 -34.25
C MET A 1 -1.13 18.30 -34.48
N MET A 2 0.05 17.75 -34.22
CA MET A 2 0.32 16.32 -34.45
C MET A 2 -0.04 15.54 -33.18
N VAL A 3 -0.83 14.45 -33.33
CA VAL A 3 -1.09 13.51 -32.24
C VAL A 3 -0.06 12.40 -32.29
N LYS A 4 0.74 12.22 -31.22
CA LYS A 4 1.72 11.14 -31.11
C LYS A 4 1.16 10.03 -30.24
N GLU A 5 1.25 8.78 -30.70
CA GLU A 5 0.90 7.63 -29.89
C GLU A 5 2.06 7.26 -28.96
N LEU A 6 1.73 6.95 -27.72
CA LEU A 6 2.67 6.49 -26.69
C LEU A 6 2.20 5.15 -26.13
N GLU A 7 3.13 4.28 -25.80
CA GLU A 7 2.86 3.04 -25.07
C GLU A 7 2.62 3.31 -23.58
N GLU A 8 3.34 4.28 -23.02
CA GLU A 8 3.23 4.65 -21.61
C GLU A 8 3.61 6.13 -21.39
N VAL A 9 3.12 6.67 -20.29
CA VAL A 9 3.57 7.98 -19.80
C VAL A 9 3.58 8.02 -18.28
N VAL A 10 4.54 8.74 -17.73
CA VAL A 10 4.58 9.08 -16.31
C VAL A 10 4.40 10.58 -16.16
N VAL A 11 3.41 10.98 -15.38
CA VAL A 11 3.11 12.39 -15.05
C VAL A 11 3.29 12.59 -13.55
N ARG A 12 3.93 13.69 -13.17
CA ARG A 12 4.10 14.08 -11.77
C ARG A 12 3.52 15.46 -11.53
N PHE A 13 2.51 15.54 -10.65
CA PHE A 13 1.97 16.80 -10.15
C PHE A 13 2.68 17.17 -8.85
N SER A 14 3.10 18.43 -8.70
CA SER A 14 3.81 18.88 -7.52
C SER A 14 3.52 20.33 -7.16
N GLY A 15 3.35 20.60 -5.87
CA GLY A 15 3.05 21.91 -5.30
C GLY A 15 3.08 21.84 -3.78
N ASP A 16 2.60 22.88 -3.11
CA ASP A 16 2.46 22.86 -1.66
C ASP A 16 1.36 21.88 -1.21
N SER A 17 1.44 21.41 0.02
CA SER A 17 0.47 20.48 0.62
C SER A 17 -0.98 20.97 0.51
N GLY A 18 -1.21 22.29 0.46
CA GLY A 18 -2.55 22.90 0.30
C GLY A 18 -3.00 23.12 -1.15
N ASP A 19 -2.15 22.91 -2.14
CA ASP A 19 -2.42 23.22 -3.55
C ASP A 19 -3.29 22.18 -4.27
N GLY A 20 -3.66 21.07 -3.59
CA GLY A 20 -4.56 20.07 -4.13
C GLY A 20 -3.93 19.17 -5.20
N MET A 21 -2.60 18.97 -5.19
CA MET A 21 -1.90 18.12 -6.16
C MET A 21 -2.33 16.66 -6.06
N GLN A 22 -2.62 16.18 -4.86
CA GLN A 22 -3.17 14.84 -4.64
C GLN A 22 -4.54 14.67 -5.33
N LEU A 23 -5.40 15.70 -5.28
CA LEU A 23 -6.70 15.67 -5.94
C LEU A 23 -6.55 15.65 -7.46
N ALA A 24 -5.70 16.52 -8.01
CA ALA A 24 -5.46 16.57 -9.46
C ALA A 24 -4.91 15.23 -9.97
N GLY A 25 -3.93 14.65 -9.28
CA GLY A 25 -3.37 13.34 -9.62
C GLY A 25 -4.40 12.21 -9.56
N ASN A 26 -5.21 12.13 -8.50
CA ASN A 26 -6.28 11.13 -8.36
C ASN A 26 -7.34 11.25 -9.47
N ILE A 27 -7.72 12.49 -9.86
CA ILE A 27 -8.67 12.68 -10.96
C ILE A 27 -8.04 12.22 -12.28
N PHE A 28 -6.78 12.59 -12.55
CA PHE A 28 -6.10 12.16 -13.78
C PHE A 28 -5.92 10.63 -13.84
N SER A 29 -5.64 9.99 -12.71
CA SER A 29 -5.61 8.53 -12.57
C SER A 29 -6.94 7.90 -12.98
N ASN A 30 -8.04 8.37 -12.37
CA ASN A 30 -9.38 7.86 -12.65
C ASN A 30 -9.81 8.08 -14.10
N VAL A 31 -9.56 9.27 -14.66
CA VAL A 31 -9.84 9.58 -16.07
C VAL A 31 -9.08 8.62 -17.00
N SER A 32 -7.81 8.33 -16.69
CA SER A 32 -7.00 7.41 -17.48
C SER A 32 -7.47 5.96 -17.36
N ALA A 33 -7.86 5.52 -16.16
CA ALA A 33 -8.44 4.19 -15.94
C ALA A 33 -9.78 4.03 -16.66
N THR A 34 -10.62 5.09 -16.70
CA THR A 34 -11.93 5.08 -17.35
C THR A 34 -11.85 4.82 -18.86
N VAL A 35 -10.78 5.27 -19.54
CA VAL A 35 -10.54 4.95 -20.95
C VAL A 35 -9.85 3.61 -21.17
N GLY A 36 -9.67 2.83 -20.12
CA GLY A 36 -9.15 1.47 -20.17
C GLY A 36 -7.64 1.34 -20.06
N ASN A 37 -6.91 2.40 -19.79
CA ASN A 37 -5.48 2.30 -19.50
C ASN A 37 -5.21 1.58 -18.16
N ASP A 38 -4.08 0.92 -18.06
CA ASP A 38 -3.57 0.48 -16.78
C ASP A 38 -2.84 1.61 -16.08
N ILE A 39 -2.87 1.63 -14.75
CA ILE A 39 -2.34 2.70 -13.93
C ILE A 39 -1.61 2.18 -12.70
N CYS A 40 -0.57 2.91 -12.31
CA CYS A 40 0.07 2.77 -11.00
C CYS A 40 0.44 4.14 -10.46
N THR A 41 0.04 4.44 -9.22
CA THR A 41 0.26 5.75 -8.62
C THR A 41 1.18 5.72 -7.42
N PHE A 42 1.81 6.86 -7.14
CA PHE A 42 2.60 7.11 -5.95
C PHE A 42 2.30 8.51 -5.41
N PRO A 43 1.43 8.61 -4.39
CA PRO A 43 1.26 9.84 -3.62
C PRO A 43 2.50 10.08 -2.75
N ASP A 44 3.22 11.17 -3.02
CA ASP A 44 4.40 11.58 -2.24
C ASP A 44 4.02 12.74 -1.33
N TYR A 45 3.68 12.42 -0.09
CA TYR A 45 3.28 13.41 0.91
C TYR A 45 4.50 14.18 1.43
N PRO A 46 4.33 15.44 1.86
CA PRO A 46 5.42 16.27 2.37
C PRO A 46 6.07 15.63 3.59
N ALA A 47 7.35 15.91 3.77
CA ALA A 47 8.08 15.48 4.96
C ALA A 47 7.55 16.13 6.24
N ASP A 48 7.10 17.40 6.12
CA ASP A 48 6.45 18.14 7.19
C ASP A 48 5.09 18.68 6.72
N ILE A 49 4.01 18.11 7.26
CA ILE A 49 2.63 18.47 6.93
C ILE A 49 2.29 19.91 7.39
N ARG A 50 3.02 20.44 8.36
CA ARG A 50 2.83 21.79 8.90
C ARG A 50 3.87 22.81 8.42
N ALA A 51 4.66 22.45 7.42
CA ALA A 51 5.66 23.35 6.84
C ALA A 51 5.02 24.64 6.32
N PRO A 52 5.70 25.79 6.44
CA PRO A 52 5.24 27.03 5.84
C PRO A 52 5.04 26.89 4.33
N GLN A 53 4.02 27.56 3.81
CA GLN A 53 3.73 27.57 2.37
C GLN A 53 4.91 28.13 1.57
N GLY A 54 5.30 27.43 0.50
CA GLY A 54 6.44 27.77 -0.35
C GLY A 54 7.78 27.26 0.17
N SER A 55 7.81 26.49 1.29
CA SER A 55 9.04 25.87 1.80
C SER A 55 9.35 24.54 1.12
N LEU A 56 10.64 24.16 1.08
CA LEU A 56 11.08 22.90 0.46
C LEU A 56 10.50 21.66 1.14
N THR A 57 10.31 21.71 2.46
CA THR A 57 9.78 20.58 3.27
C THR A 57 8.28 20.38 3.15
N GLY A 58 7.54 21.40 2.67
CA GLY A 58 6.09 21.38 2.49
C GLY A 58 5.62 20.90 1.12
N VAL A 59 6.55 20.52 0.24
CA VAL A 59 6.21 20.07 -1.12
C VAL A 59 5.53 18.71 -1.09
N SER A 60 4.35 18.64 -1.72
CA SER A 60 3.58 17.45 -2.00
C SER A 60 3.73 17.06 -3.47
N GLY A 61 3.82 15.76 -3.77
CA GLY A 61 3.87 15.23 -5.11
C GLY A 61 2.84 14.13 -5.33
N PHE A 62 2.41 13.95 -6.56
CA PHE A 62 1.62 12.80 -6.97
C PHE A 62 2.12 12.32 -8.32
N GLN A 63 2.66 11.12 -8.36
CA GLN A 63 3.14 10.51 -9.60
C GLN A 63 2.16 9.45 -10.08
N ILE A 64 1.88 9.47 -11.37
CA ILE A 64 1.05 8.46 -12.02
C ILE A 64 1.77 7.93 -13.25
N HIS A 65 1.83 6.62 -13.37
CA HIS A 65 2.21 5.89 -14.57
C HIS A 65 0.94 5.39 -15.24
N VAL A 66 0.79 5.73 -16.51
CA VAL A 66 -0.33 5.33 -17.36
C VAL A 66 0.22 4.52 -18.51
N GLY A 67 -0.25 3.29 -18.70
CA GLY A 67 0.21 2.39 -19.75
C GLY A 67 -0.90 1.91 -20.68
N ALA A 68 -0.53 1.63 -21.94
CA ALA A 68 -1.35 0.90 -22.88
C ALA A 68 -1.47 -0.58 -22.49
N GLY A 69 -0.37 -1.15 -21.99
CA GLY A 69 -0.26 -2.48 -21.38
C GLY A 69 -0.27 -2.43 -19.85
N GLN A 70 0.11 -3.55 -19.23
CA GLN A 70 0.18 -3.67 -17.78
C GLN A 70 1.31 -2.83 -17.18
N VAL A 71 1.02 -2.14 -16.08
CA VAL A 71 1.94 -1.26 -15.36
C VAL A 71 2.14 -1.80 -13.95
N TYR A 72 3.40 -2.02 -13.55
CA TYR A 72 3.74 -2.57 -12.23
C TYR A 72 4.26 -1.53 -11.24
N THR A 73 4.73 -0.37 -11.73
CA THR A 73 5.40 0.66 -10.90
C THR A 73 4.91 2.05 -11.27
N PRO A 74 5.06 3.04 -10.38
CA PRO A 74 4.74 4.43 -10.71
C PRO A 74 5.75 5.07 -11.67
N GLY A 75 6.76 4.33 -12.14
CA GLY A 75 7.84 4.78 -13.00
C GLY A 75 8.98 5.48 -12.23
N ASP A 76 10.22 5.32 -12.71
CA ASP A 76 11.41 5.90 -12.07
C ASP A 76 11.47 7.43 -12.25
N ARG A 77 11.12 7.93 -13.44
CA ARG A 77 11.14 9.35 -13.80
C ARG A 77 9.93 9.72 -14.65
N CYS A 78 9.39 10.92 -14.41
CA CYS A 78 8.27 11.43 -15.16
C CYS A 78 8.66 12.02 -16.53
N HIS A 79 7.74 11.89 -17.47
CA HIS A 79 7.80 12.55 -18.79
C HIS A 79 7.26 13.98 -18.71
N VAL A 80 6.31 14.22 -17.81
CA VAL A 80 5.73 15.54 -17.56
C VAL A 80 5.79 15.83 -16.06
N LEU A 81 6.40 16.94 -15.70
CA LEU A 81 6.41 17.49 -14.34
C LEU A 81 5.54 18.76 -14.31
N VAL A 82 4.49 18.76 -13.52
CA VAL A 82 3.73 19.97 -13.17
C VAL A 82 4.29 20.50 -11.86
N ALA A 83 4.94 21.66 -11.87
CA ALA A 83 5.55 22.30 -10.71
C ALA A 83 4.88 23.65 -10.45
N MET A 84 3.97 23.69 -9.46
CA MET A 84 3.11 24.84 -9.18
C MET A 84 3.83 26.01 -8.50
N ASN A 85 5.09 25.82 -8.04
CA ASN A 85 5.90 26.84 -7.40
C ASN A 85 7.40 26.49 -7.46
N PRO A 86 8.32 27.42 -7.11
CA PRO A 86 9.76 27.20 -7.15
C PRO A 86 10.24 26.05 -6.26
N SER A 87 9.64 25.85 -5.08
CA SER A 87 9.99 24.75 -4.17
C SER A 87 9.65 23.40 -4.76
N ALA A 88 8.51 23.29 -5.43
CA ALA A 88 8.12 22.09 -6.17
C ALA A 88 9.10 21.83 -7.32
N LEU A 89 9.46 22.83 -8.11
CA LEU A 89 10.47 22.69 -9.16
C LEU A 89 11.80 22.19 -8.61
N LYS A 90 12.33 22.85 -7.58
CA LYS A 90 13.65 22.55 -7.00
C LYS A 90 13.75 21.14 -6.43
N THR A 91 12.70 20.69 -5.74
CA THR A 91 12.70 19.38 -5.09
C THR A 91 12.38 18.24 -6.04
N GLN A 92 11.60 18.48 -7.11
CA GLN A 92 11.04 17.44 -7.96
C GLN A 92 11.69 17.30 -9.34
N ILE A 93 12.49 18.28 -9.79
CA ILE A 93 13.13 18.22 -11.13
C ILE A 93 14.00 16.97 -11.32
N LYS A 94 14.63 16.47 -10.25
CA LYS A 94 15.43 15.25 -10.27
C LYS A 94 14.66 14.00 -10.72
N PHE A 95 13.32 14.03 -10.59
CA PHE A 95 12.43 12.96 -11.05
C PHE A 95 11.92 13.19 -12.48
N CYS A 96 12.28 14.27 -13.16
CA CYS A 96 11.91 14.51 -14.54
C CYS A 96 12.96 13.94 -15.50
N LYS A 97 12.51 13.32 -16.60
CA LYS A 97 13.41 12.84 -17.66
C LYS A 97 14.11 14.01 -18.33
N PRO A 98 15.36 13.85 -18.84
CA PRO A 98 16.07 14.93 -19.53
C PRO A 98 15.33 15.51 -20.75
N GLN A 99 14.51 14.70 -21.43
CA GLN A 99 13.67 15.08 -22.57
C GLN A 99 12.21 15.33 -22.15
N GLY A 100 11.94 15.48 -20.85
CA GLY A 100 10.60 15.71 -20.32
C GLY A 100 10.12 17.14 -20.53
N LEU A 101 8.84 17.34 -20.26
CA LEU A 101 8.17 18.63 -20.25
C LEU A 101 7.96 19.08 -18.80
N ILE A 102 8.29 20.34 -18.50
CA ILE A 102 7.98 20.98 -17.21
C ILE A 102 6.89 22.02 -17.45
N ILE A 103 5.79 21.92 -16.72
CA ILE A 103 4.70 22.90 -16.72
C ILE A 103 4.77 23.67 -15.39
N THR A 104 4.84 25.00 -15.45
CA THR A 104 4.93 25.86 -14.25
C THR A 104 3.80 26.89 -14.20
N ASP A 105 3.40 27.27 -12.98
CA ASP A 105 2.56 28.46 -12.75
C ASP A 105 3.45 29.70 -12.68
N SER A 106 3.61 30.41 -13.81
CA SER A 106 4.51 31.59 -13.90
C SER A 106 4.19 32.67 -12.87
N ASP A 107 2.93 32.80 -12.44
CA ASP A 107 2.53 33.77 -11.42
C ASP A 107 3.07 33.45 -10.01
N SER A 108 3.59 32.25 -9.80
CA SER A 108 4.12 31.77 -8.52
C SER A 108 5.65 31.77 -8.46
N PHE A 109 6.34 32.40 -9.44
CA PHE A 109 7.80 32.46 -9.54
C PHE A 109 8.36 33.88 -9.32
N GLU A 110 7.71 34.66 -8.46
CA GLU A 110 8.20 35.99 -8.07
C GLU A 110 9.43 35.90 -7.15
N ALA A 111 10.20 37.00 -7.04
CA ALA A 111 11.43 37.04 -6.26
C ALA A 111 11.27 36.54 -4.81
N ARG A 112 10.15 36.88 -4.16
CA ARG A 112 9.81 36.41 -2.82
C ARG A 112 9.64 34.89 -2.73
N ASP A 113 9.07 34.27 -3.76
CA ASP A 113 8.83 32.82 -3.77
C ASP A 113 10.10 32.05 -4.11
N LEU A 114 10.96 32.63 -4.96
CA LEU A 114 12.30 32.12 -5.22
C LEU A 114 13.17 32.16 -3.96
N GLU A 115 13.10 33.23 -3.16
CA GLU A 115 13.81 33.35 -1.87
C GLU A 115 13.35 32.27 -0.88
N LYS A 116 12.04 32.07 -0.72
CA LYS A 116 11.48 30.99 0.13
C LYS A 116 11.97 29.61 -0.30
N ALA A 117 12.08 29.36 -1.59
CA ALA A 117 12.61 28.14 -2.17
C ALA A 117 14.16 28.10 -2.14
N GLN A 118 14.82 29.09 -1.52
CA GLN A 118 16.27 29.17 -1.36
C GLN A 118 17.02 29.17 -2.70
N PHE A 119 16.46 29.84 -3.72
CA PHE A 119 17.19 30.17 -4.94
C PHE A 119 18.11 31.37 -4.71
N LYS A 120 19.26 31.36 -5.37
CA LYS A 120 20.28 32.43 -5.27
C LYS A 120 20.14 33.47 -6.38
N THR A 121 19.45 33.10 -7.45
CA THR A 121 19.25 33.95 -8.62
C THR A 121 17.77 34.12 -8.94
N ASN A 122 17.42 35.09 -9.78
CA ASN A 122 16.06 35.27 -10.27
C ASN A 122 15.72 34.33 -11.46
N ASN A 123 16.68 33.53 -11.92
CA ASN A 123 16.46 32.53 -12.96
C ASN A 123 16.60 31.10 -12.40
N PRO A 124 15.53 30.52 -11.89
CA PRO A 124 15.56 29.19 -11.27
C PRO A 124 15.89 28.07 -12.26
N PHE A 125 15.57 28.26 -13.53
CA PHE A 125 15.83 27.25 -14.58
C PHE A 125 17.33 27.17 -14.89
N GLU A 126 17.99 28.30 -14.97
CA GLU A 126 19.44 28.37 -15.19
C GLU A 126 20.20 27.83 -13.95
N GLU A 127 19.80 28.26 -12.74
CA GLU A 127 20.42 27.79 -11.49
C GLU A 127 20.33 26.26 -11.33
N LEU A 128 19.23 25.63 -11.76
CA LEU A 128 19.05 24.20 -11.73
C LEU A 128 19.63 23.46 -12.95
N GLY A 129 20.16 24.19 -13.95
CA GLY A 129 20.66 23.62 -15.19
C GLY A 129 19.57 22.85 -15.97
N VAL A 130 18.35 23.40 -16.01
CA VAL A 130 17.20 22.80 -16.68
C VAL A 130 17.48 22.63 -18.17
N LYS A 131 17.33 21.38 -18.66
CA LYS A 131 17.48 21.02 -20.08
C LYS A 131 16.16 20.63 -20.72
N GLN A 132 15.14 20.44 -19.91
CA GLN A 132 13.79 20.08 -20.29
C GLN A 132 13.11 21.25 -21.00
N GLU A 133 12.12 20.94 -21.84
CA GLU A 133 11.18 21.95 -22.33
C GLU A 133 10.39 22.51 -21.15
N VAL A 134 10.29 23.85 -21.04
CA VAL A 134 9.51 24.51 -19.98
C VAL A 134 8.34 25.26 -20.60
N LEU A 135 7.14 24.92 -20.14
CA LEU A 135 5.90 25.60 -20.47
C LEU A 135 5.48 26.46 -19.28
N GLU A 136 5.74 27.75 -19.39
CA GLU A 136 5.35 28.74 -18.40
C GLU A 136 3.93 29.22 -18.68
N VAL A 137 3.01 28.99 -17.73
CA VAL A 137 1.57 29.30 -17.86
C VAL A 137 1.15 30.14 -16.67
N PRO A 138 0.44 31.28 -16.85
CA PRO A 138 -0.03 32.12 -15.75
C PRO A 138 -1.27 31.52 -15.10
N ILE A 139 -1.13 30.33 -14.50
CA ILE A 139 -2.23 29.49 -14.00
C ILE A 139 -3.06 30.22 -12.93
N SER A 140 -2.40 30.90 -12.01
CA SER A 140 -3.10 31.62 -10.94
C SER A 140 -3.91 32.80 -11.46
N SER A 141 -3.39 33.56 -12.42
CA SER A 141 -4.09 34.67 -13.08
C SER A 141 -5.25 34.18 -13.93
N MET A 142 -5.04 33.11 -14.68
CA MET A 142 -6.11 32.49 -15.49
C MET A 142 -7.23 31.92 -14.61
N CYS A 143 -6.90 31.33 -13.47
CA CYS A 143 -7.89 30.84 -12.51
C CYS A 143 -8.74 32.00 -11.92
N LYS A 144 -8.10 33.14 -11.59
CA LYS A 144 -8.81 34.35 -11.15
C LYS A 144 -9.75 34.90 -12.23
N GLU A 145 -9.27 34.98 -13.47
CA GLU A 145 -10.10 35.44 -14.59
C GLU A 145 -11.28 34.50 -14.85
N SER A 146 -11.06 33.19 -14.79
CA SER A 146 -12.11 32.17 -14.93
C SER A 146 -13.27 32.38 -13.94
N LEU A 147 -12.94 32.77 -12.71
CA LEU A 147 -13.90 32.83 -11.59
C LEU A 147 -14.22 34.27 -11.13
N LYS A 148 -13.87 35.30 -11.89
CA LYS A 148 -14.07 36.72 -11.49
C LYS A 148 -15.52 37.06 -11.17
N ASP A 149 -16.47 36.44 -11.86
CA ASP A 149 -17.92 36.69 -11.72
C ASP A 149 -18.62 35.65 -10.84
N SER A 150 -17.84 34.76 -10.16
CA SER A 150 -18.40 33.63 -9.38
C SER A 150 -18.93 34.03 -7.99
N GLY A 151 -18.59 35.23 -7.51
CA GLY A 151 -18.92 35.66 -6.15
C GLY A 151 -18.10 34.98 -5.04
N LEU A 152 -17.12 34.13 -5.41
CA LEU A 152 -16.23 33.46 -4.46
C LEU A 152 -15.12 34.39 -4.01
N ASP A 153 -14.64 34.19 -2.78
CA ASP A 153 -13.47 34.92 -2.27
C ASP A 153 -12.16 34.46 -2.94
N ASN A 154 -11.15 35.35 -2.94
CA ASN A 154 -9.86 35.11 -3.58
C ASN A 154 -9.15 33.82 -3.12
N LYS A 155 -9.30 33.45 -1.84
CA LYS A 155 -8.69 32.26 -1.27
C LYS A 155 -9.34 30.99 -1.82
N THR A 156 -10.66 31.01 -1.96
CA THR A 156 -11.42 29.90 -2.56
C THR A 156 -11.15 29.79 -4.04
N ILE A 157 -11.06 30.90 -4.77
CA ILE A 157 -10.68 30.93 -6.19
C ILE A 157 -9.31 30.28 -6.40
N LEU A 158 -8.29 30.70 -5.67
CA LEU A 158 -6.92 30.18 -5.82
C LEU A 158 -6.79 28.69 -5.43
N ARG A 159 -7.72 28.16 -4.64
CA ARG A 159 -7.77 26.72 -4.38
C ARG A 159 -8.19 25.88 -5.57
N CYS A 160 -8.78 26.51 -6.62
CA CYS A 160 -9.16 25.81 -7.85
C CYS A 160 -8.03 25.78 -8.89
N LYS A 161 -6.88 26.44 -8.67
CA LYS A 161 -5.79 26.55 -9.66
C LYS A 161 -5.23 25.19 -10.13
N ASN A 162 -5.24 24.18 -9.25
CA ASN A 162 -4.85 22.81 -9.57
C ASN A 162 -5.71 22.19 -10.67
N MET A 163 -6.98 22.60 -10.78
CA MET A 163 -7.88 22.13 -11.86
C MET A 163 -7.50 22.73 -13.21
N PHE A 164 -6.96 23.96 -13.24
CA PHE A 164 -6.43 24.52 -14.49
C PHE A 164 -5.26 23.67 -15.00
N ALA A 165 -4.29 23.38 -14.13
CA ALA A 165 -3.16 22.52 -14.47
C ALA A 165 -3.60 21.13 -14.93
N LEU A 166 -4.59 20.54 -14.23
CA LEU A 166 -5.19 19.25 -14.62
C LEU A 166 -5.85 19.34 -16.00
N GLY A 167 -6.62 20.38 -16.28
CA GLY A 167 -7.26 20.61 -17.58
C GLY A 167 -6.24 20.65 -18.72
N LEU A 168 -5.13 21.38 -18.52
CA LEU A 168 -4.02 21.47 -19.47
C LEU A 168 -3.37 20.09 -19.72
N VAL A 169 -3.15 19.31 -18.66
CA VAL A 169 -2.62 17.93 -18.77
C VAL A 169 -3.62 17.02 -19.48
N CYS A 170 -4.91 17.14 -19.18
CA CYS A 170 -5.95 16.37 -19.87
C CYS A 170 -5.98 16.69 -21.38
N TRP A 171 -5.84 17.97 -21.77
CA TRP A 171 -5.70 18.35 -23.16
C TRP A 171 -4.44 17.74 -23.80
N LEU A 172 -3.30 17.83 -23.13
CA LEU A 172 -2.02 17.31 -23.62
C LEU A 172 -2.10 15.81 -23.93
N PHE A 173 -2.86 15.04 -23.14
CA PHE A 173 -3.05 13.59 -23.30
C PHE A 173 -4.39 13.20 -23.92
N ASN A 174 -5.09 14.12 -24.55
CA ASN A 174 -6.39 13.88 -25.22
C ASN A 174 -7.42 13.15 -24.33
N ARG A 175 -7.54 13.58 -23.07
CA ARG A 175 -8.47 12.99 -22.09
C ARG A 175 -9.81 13.72 -22.11
N ASN A 176 -10.90 12.93 -22.15
CA ASN A 176 -12.24 13.47 -22.00
C ASN A 176 -12.49 13.90 -20.55
N LEU A 177 -13.05 15.10 -20.35
CA LEU A 177 -13.26 15.66 -19.01
C LEU A 177 -14.49 15.14 -18.27
N ALA A 178 -15.41 14.42 -18.93
CA ALA A 178 -16.69 14.00 -18.34
C ALA A 178 -16.52 13.19 -17.04
N ALA A 179 -15.52 12.30 -16.98
CA ALA A 179 -15.23 11.54 -15.76
C ALA A 179 -14.68 12.45 -14.63
N ALA A 180 -13.83 13.42 -14.97
CA ALA A 180 -13.31 14.40 -14.01
C ALA A 180 -14.42 15.28 -13.45
N GLU A 181 -15.32 15.78 -14.30
CA GLU A 181 -16.47 16.59 -13.89
C GLU A 181 -17.41 15.82 -12.97
N LYS A 182 -17.69 14.55 -13.28
CA LYS A 182 -18.48 13.66 -12.42
C LYS A 182 -17.86 13.52 -11.04
N MET A 183 -16.56 13.23 -10.96
CA MET A 183 -15.85 13.10 -9.69
C MET A 183 -15.88 14.40 -8.87
N LEU A 184 -15.75 15.56 -9.51
CA LEU A 184 -15.81 16.85 -8.85
C LEU A 184 -17.20 17.12 -8.25
N ARG A 185 -18.28 16.81 -8.99
CA ARG A 185 -19.66 16.91 -8.49
C ARG A 185 -19.91 15.98 -7.31
N GLU A 186 -19.44 14.74 -7.37
CA GLU A 186 -19.56 13.78 -6.28
C GLU A 186 -18.77 14.22 -5.03
N LYS A 187 -17.52 14.63 -5.22
CA LYS A 187 -16.65 15.08 -4.12
C LYS A 187 -17.20 16.31 -3.40
N PHE A 188 -17.71 17.26 -4.13
CA PHE A 188 -18.24 18.52 -3.63
C PHE A 188 -19.77 18.56 -3.57
N ALA A 189 -20.43 17.40 -3.48
CA ALA A 189 -21.90 17.32 -3.49
C ALA A 189 -22.58 18.21 -2.42
N LYS A 190 -21.92 18.47 -1.28
CA LYS A 190 -22.41 19.36 -0.22
C LYS A 190 -22.17 20.86 -0.49
N LYS A 191 -21.42 21.19 -1.55
CA LYS A 191 -21.03 22.55 -1.95
C LYS A 191 -21.02 22.65 -3.48
N PRO A 192 -22.20 22.63 -4.13
CA PRO A 192 -22.29 22.60 -5.58
C PRO A 192 -21.58 23.77 -6.27
N GLU A 193 -21.57 24.95 -5.65
CA GLU A 193 -20.87 26.14 -6.13
C GLU A 193 -19.36 25.92 -6.27
N ILE A 194 -18.77 25.16 -5.35
CA ILE A 194 -17.34 24.79 -5.40
C ILE A 194 -17.11 23.73 -6.49
N ALA A 195 -18.03 22.78 -6.67
CA ALA A 195 -17.96 21.81 -7.76
C ALA A 195 -17.92 22.50 -9.12
N GLU A 196 -18.88 23.37 -9.39
CA GLU A 196 -18.99 24.07 -10.68
C GLU A 196 -17.81 25.04 -10.90
N ALA A 197 -17.30 25.70 -9.85
CA ALA A 197 -16.09 26.51 -9.94
C ALA A 197 -14.87 25.68 -10.40
N ASN A 198 -14.66 24.53 -9.78
CA ASN A 198 -13.57 23.61 -10.16
C ASN A 198 -13.74 23.09 -11.58
N ILE A 199 -14.97 22.73 -11.99
CA ILE A 199 -15.28 22.27 -13.34
C ILE A 199 -15.02 23.35 -14.39
N LYS A 200 -15.42 24.59 -14.09
CA LYS A 200 -15.15 25.72 -14.99
C LYS A 200 -13.65 25.93 -15.21
N VAL A 201 -12.88 25.95 -14.13
CA VAL A 201 -11.41 26.12 -14.18
C VAL A 201 -10.73 24.95 -14.91
N LEU A 202 -11.23 23.72 -14.72
CA LEU A 202 -10.76 22.52 -15.44
C LEU A 202 -10.95 22.67 -16.95
N ASN A 203 -12.16 23.08 -17.38
CA ASN A 203 -12.46 23.30 -18.78
C ASN A 203 -11.64 24.46 -19.38
N ASP A 204 -11.44 25.54 -18.63
CA ASP A 204 -10.65 26.68 -19.08
C ASP A 204 -9.16 26.29 -19.25
N GLY A 205 -8.61 25.45 -18.38
CA GLY A 205 -7.26 24.90 -18.55
C GLY A 205 -7.11 24.02 -19.79
N TYR A 206 -8.10 23.18 -20.06
CA TYR A 206 -8.16 22.37 -21.28
C TYR A 206 -8.22 23.25 -22.55
N ASN A 207 -9.11 24.25 -22.54
CA ASN A 207 -9.28 25.18 -23.65
C ASN A 207 -8.06 26.08 -23.84
N TYR A 208 -7.37 26.46 -22.78
CA TYR A 208 -6.11 27.20 -22.86
C TYR A 208 -5.09 26.44 -23.70
N GLY A 209 -4.86 25.15 -23.39
CA GLY A 209 -3.96 24.31 -24.17
C GLY A 209 -4.35 24.22 -25.65
N ALA A 210 -5.64 24.07 -25.94
CA ALA A 210 -6.16 23.97 -27.31
C ALA A 210 -6.01 25.28 -28.10
N ASN A 211 -6.33 26.42 -27.48
CA ASN A 211 -6.38 27.74 -28.16
C ASN A 211 -5.01 28.39 -28.33
N THR A 212 -4.11 28.17 -27.36
CA THR A 212 -2.73 28.74 -27.40
C THR A 212 -1.75 27.86 -28.13
N HIS A 213 -2.16 26.63 -28.50
CA HIS A 213 -1.22 25.60 -29.00
C HIS A 213 -0.01 25.43 -28.07
N ALA A 214 -0.30 25.31 -26.77
CA ALA A 214 0.69 25.30 -25.69
C ALA A 214 1.81 24.24 -25.86
N SER A 215 1.57 23.21 -26.70
CA SER A 215 2.58 22.25 -27.14
C SER A 215 2.46 22.01 -28.64
N THR A 216 3.58 21.67 -29.29
CA THR A 216 3.63 21.32 -30.72
C THR A 216 2.92 20.01 -31.04
N SER A 217 2.75 19.14 -30.03
CA SER A 217 2.11 17.82 -30.14
C SER A 217 1.22 17.55 -28.94
N THR A 218 0.15 16.79 -29.17
CA THR A 218 -0.59 16.12 -28.09
C THR A 218 -0.31 14.62 -28.17
N TYR A 219 -0.61 13.92 -27.09
CA TYR A 219 -0.27 12.50 -26.95
C TYR A 219 -1.53 11.67 -26.74
N LYS A 220 -1.52 10.44 -27.24
CA LYS A 220 -2.58 9.46 -27.04
C LYS A 220 -1.98 8.16 -26.54
N ILE A 221 -2.56 7.58 -25.51
CA ILE A 221 -2.22 6.27 -24.99
C ILE A 221 -3.45 5.41 -25.20
N GLU A 222 -3.40 4.50 -26.15
CA GLU A 222 -4.48 3.55 -26.41
C GLU A 222 -4.42 2.39 -25.43
N SER A 223 -5.58 1.87 -25.05
CA SER A 223 -5.63 0.63 -24.26
C SER A 223 -5.39 -0.55 -25.17
N LYS A 224 -4.26 -1.25 -25.01
CA LYS A 224 -3.88 -2.44 -25.79
C LYS A 224 -3.96 -3.73 -24.97
N ALA A 225 -4.00 -3.63 -23.64
CA ALA A 225 -4.05 -4.80 -22.78
C ALA A 225 -5.42 -5.50 -22.92
N PRO A 226 -5.45 -6.82 -23.20
CA PRO A 226 -6.68 -7.59 -23.11
C PRO A 226 -7.11 -7.65 -21.65
N LYS A 227 -8.00 -6.78 -21.23
CA LYS A 227 -8.60 -6.85 -19.89
C LYS A 227 -9.68 -7.92 -19.87
N SER A 228 -9.68 -8.77 -18.85
CA SER A 228 -10.79 -9.70 -18.63
C SER A 228 -12.08 -8.90 -18.46
N LYS A 229 -13.20 -9.42 -18.98
CA LYS A 229 -14.51 -8.76 -18.79
C LYS A 229 -14.81 -8.57 -17.30
N GLY A 230 -15.36 -7.42 -16.94
CA GLY A 230 -15.72 -7.11 -15.56
C GLY A 230 -15.83 -5.61 -15.32
N LEU A 231 -16.22 -5.26 -14.11
CA LEU A 231 -16.22 -3.90 -13.61
C LEU A 231 -14.88 -3.58 -12.97
N TYR A 232 -14.30 -2.43 -13.31
CA TYR A 232 -13.02 -1.97 -12.80
C TYR A 232 -13.17 -0.66 -12.04
N THR A 233 -12.30 -0.45 -11.07
CA THR A 233 -12.14 0.82 -10.35
C THR A 233 -10.67 1.10 -10.09
N ASP A 234 -10.34 2.36 -9.85
CA ASP A 234 -9.06 2.77 -9.26
C ASP A 234 -9.15 2.58 -7.75
N ILE A 235 -8.26 1.76 -7.16
CA ILE A 235 -8.28 1.46 -5.72
C ILE A 235 -6.90 1.61 -5.09
N ASN A 236 -6.82 2.28 -3.94
CA ASN A 236 -5.61 2.28 -3.12
C ASN A 236 -5.57 1.11 -2.12
N GLY A 237 -4.37 0.80 -1.63
CA GLY A 237 -4.18 -0.38 -0.78
C GLY A 237 -4.92 -0.33 0.56
N ASN A 238 -5.01 0.83 1.22
CA ASN A 238 -5.77 0.97 2.47
C ASN A 238 -7.25 0.65 2.28
N LYS A 239 -7.84 1.13 1.17
CA LYS A 239 -9.23 0.85 0.82
C LYS A 239 -9.42 -0.62 0.43
N ALA A 240 -8.49 -1.19 -0.33
CA ALA A 240 -8.49 -2.59 -0.70
C ALA A 240 -8.39 -3.50 0.54
N THR A 241 -7.51 -3.17 1.49
CA THR A 241 -7.40 -3.85 2.80
C THR A 241 -8.75 -3.83 3.53
N SER A 242 -9.40 -2.66 3.60
CA SER A 242 -10.71 -2.51 4.25
C SER A 242 -11.76 -3.40 3.62
N TYR A 243 -11.81 -3.45 2.29
CA TYR A 243 -12.77 -4.28 1.57
C TYR A 243 -12.48 -5.78 1.69
N GLY A 244 -11.21 -6.19 1.73
CA GLY A 244 -10.83 -7.57 1.97
C GLY A 244 -11.27 -8.07 3.34
N LEU A 245 -11.14 -7.23 4.38
CA LEU A 245 -11.62 -7.54 5.73
C LEU A 245 -13.16 -7.64 5.80
N ILE A 246 -13.90 -6.72 5.14
CA ILE A 246 -15.36 -6.78 5.06
C ILE A 246 -15.80 -8.07 4.34
N ALA A 247 -15.16 -8.39 3.22
CA ALA A 247 -15.45 -9.59 2.45
C ALA A 247 -15.21 -10.87 3.26
N ALA A 248 -14.14 -10.91 4.06
CA ALA A 248 -13.84 -12.04 4.95
C ALA A 248 -14.88 -12.17 6.06
N ALA A 249 -15.31 -11.06 6.67
CA ALA A 249 -16.36 -11.06 7.69
C ALA A 249 -17.69 -11.58 7.12
N GLU A 250 -18.07 -11.13 5.93
CA GLU A 250 -19.27 -11.59 5.21
C GLU A 250 -19.21 -13.09 4.93
N LYS A 251 -18.07 -13.58 4.41
CA LYS A 251 -17.87 -15.02 4.14
C LYS A 251 -17.89 -15.88 5.39
N ALA A 252 -17.41 -15.35 6.52
CA ALA A 252 -17.43 -16.05 7.80
C ALA A 252 -18.77 -15.92 8.55
N GLY A 253 -19.69 -15.05 8.10
CA GLY A 253 -20.93 -14.74 8.79
C GLY A 253 -20.72 -14.03 10.13
N LEU A 254 -19.68 -13.21 10.26
CA LEU A 254 -19.26 -12.56 11.49
C LEU A 254 -19.39 -11.02 11.41
N GLU A 255 -19.58 -10.38 12.57
CA GLU A 255 -19.37 -8.95 12.67
C GLU A 255 -17.87 -8.63 12.56
N LEU A 256 -17.54 -7.53 11.85
CA LEU A 256 -16.18 -7.00 11.79
C LEU A 256 -15.98 -5.95 12.88
N TYR A 257 -15.02 -6.17 13.77
CA TYR A 257 -14.65 -5.22 14.81
C TYR A 257 -13.25 -4.66 14.56
N LEU A 258 -13.13 -3.34 14.46
CA LEU A 258 -11.85 -2.65 14.42
C LEU A 258 -11.63 -1.87 15.72
N GLY A 259 -10.63 -2.26 16.52
CA GLY A 259 -10.10 -1.47 17.63
C GLY A 259 -8.77 -0.82 17.24
N SER A 260 -8.71 0.52 17.15
CA SER A 260 -7.53 1.20 16.63
C SER A 260 -7.31 2.58 17.23
N TYR A 261 -6.10 3.10 17.03
CA TYR A 261 -5.71 4.48 17.28
C TYR A 261 -5.15 5.09 15.99
N PRO A 262 -5.51 6.34 15.64
CA PRO A 262 -5.07 6.96 14.39
C PRO A 262 -3.56 7.13 14.32
N ILE A 263 -2.97 6.61 13.25
CA ILE A 263 -1.54 6.78 12.93
C ILE A 263 -1.33 6.74 11.41
N THR A 264 -0.54 7.70 10.88
CA THR A 264 -0.13 7.70 9.48
C THR A 264 0.81 6.51 9.19
N PRO A 265 0.59 5.74 8.08
CA PRO A 265 -0.43 5.89 7.05
C PRO A 265 -1.67 4.98 7.24
N ALA A 266 -1.84 4.31 8.38
CA ALA A 266 -2.89 3.30 8.62
C ALA A 266 -4.30 3.90 8.88
N THR A 267 -4.40 5.19 9.20
CA THR A 267 -5.66 5.85 9.60
C THR A 267 -6.76 5.73 8.54
N ASP A 268 -6.39 5.68 7.26
CA ASP A 268 -7.38 5.61 6.18
C ASP A 268 -8.18 4.30 6.19
N ILE A 269 -7.61 3.21 6.73
CA ILE A 269 -8.36 1.95 6.96
C ILE A 269 -9.49 2.18 7.98
N LEU A 270 -9.19 2.86 9.09
CA LEU A 270 -10.22 3.23 10.10
C LEU A 270 -11.31 4.11 9.47
N HIS A 271 -10.92 5.13 8.70
CA HIS A 271 -11.85 6.04 8.04
C HIS A 271 -12.72 5.31 7.00
N GLU A 272 -12.17 4.37 6.26
CA GLU A 272 -12.93 3.61 5.27
C GLU A 272 -13.91 2.66 5.96
N LEU A 273 -13.46 1.85 6.91
CA LEU A 273 -14.31 0.91 7.64
C LEU A 273 -15.46 1.60 8.38
N ALA A 274 -15.24 2.80 8.92
CA ALA A 274 -16.28 3.58 9.62
C ALA A 274 -17.47 3.98 8.72
N LYS A 275 -17.33 3.92 7.40
CA LYS A 275 -18.42 4.20 6.43
C LYS A 275 -19.36 3.03 6.26
N HIS A 276 -18.96 1.82 6.64
CA HIS A 276 -19.63 0.55 6.32
C HIS A 276 -20.40 -0.07 7.49
N LYS A 277 -20.95 0.76 8.39
CA LYS A 277 -21.73 0.31 9.58
C LYS A 277 -22.91 -0.59 9.21
N SER A 278 -23.54 -0.35 8.06
CA SER A 278 -24.66 -1.16 7.57
C SER A 278 -24.29 -2.60 7.17
N LEU A 279 -22.99 -2.88 7.03
CA LEU A 279 -22.43 -4.21 6.74
C LEU A 279 -21.93 -4.91 8.01
N GLY A 280 -22.39 -4.53 9.19
CA GLY A 280 -21.95 -5.13 10.46
C GLY A 280 -20.54 -4.71 10.91
N VAL A 281 -20.01 -3.60 10.37
CA VAL A 281 -18.69 -3.08 10.75
C VAL A 281 -18.80 -2.19 11.99
N LYS A 282 -18.07 -2.56 13.04
CA LYS A 282 -17.92 -1.80 14.28
C LYS A 282 -16.51 -1.22 14.38
N THR A 283 -16.39 0.10 14.45
CA THR A 283 -15.10 0.78 14.60
C THR A 283 -15.04 1.51 15.92
N VAL A 284 -13.98 1.27 16.67
CA VAL A 284 -13.70 1.94 17.96
C VAL A 284 -12.33 2.61 17.87
N GLN A 285 -12.34 3.93 17.98
CA GLN A 285 -11.12 4.69 18.18
C GLN A 285 -10.84 4.77 19.70
N CYS A 286 -9.70 4.23 20.09
CA CYS A 286 -9.23 4.22 21.47
C CYS A 286 -8.29 5.39 21.77
N GLU A 287 -7.91 5.56 23.05
CA GLU A 287 -6.99 6.61 23.51
C GLU A 287 -5.54 6.38 23.07
N ASP A 288 -5.14 5.11 22.83
CA ASP A 288 -3.81 4.73 22.36
C ASP A 288 -3.83 3.36 21.64
N GLU A 289 -2.66 2.95 21.17
CA GLU A 289 -2.47 1.69 20.44
C GLU A 289 -2.67 0.45 21.33
N ILE A 290 -2.36 0.54 22.62
CA ILE A 290 -2.50 -0.55 23.60
C ILE A 290 -3.98 -0.86 23.79
N ALA A 291 -4.77 0.17 24.11
CA ALA A 291 -6.22 0.06 24.28
C ALA A 291 -6.90 -0.43 22.99
N GLY A 292 -6.47 0.08 21.82
CA GLY A 292 -6.99 -0.36 20.51
C GLY A 292 -6.78 -1.85 20.28
N CYS A 293 -5.59 -2.37 20.55
CA CYS A 293 -5.30 -3.79 20.41
C CYS A 293 -6.03 -4.64 21.47
N ALA A 294 -6.01 -4.23 22.74
CA ALA A 294 -6.67 -4.95 23.82
C ALA A 294 -8.19 -5.06 23.62
N SER A 295 -8.84 -3.98 23.12
CA SER A 295 -10.26 -4.03 22.77
C SER A 295 -10.56 -5.02 21.64
N ALA A 296 -9.68 -5.11 20.64
CA ALA A 296 -9.80 -6.09 19.56
C ALA A 296 -9.60 -7.54 20.06
N VAL A 297 -8.69 -7.78 21.01
CA VAL A 297 -8.54 -9.08 21.69
C VAL A 297 -9.84 -9.48 22.39
N GLY A 298 -10.49 -8.56 23.08
CA GLY A 298 -11.79 -8.77 23.72
C GLY A 298 -12.89 -9.10 22.69
N ALA A 299 -12.91 -8.40 21.57
CA ALA A 299 -13.86 -8.66 20.48
C ALA A 299 -13.62 -10.05 19.82
N ALA A 300 -12.36 -10.45 19.65
CA ALA A 300 -12.01 -11.80 19.18
C ALA A 300 -12.53 -12.88 20.13
N PHE A 301 -12.36 -12.68 21.44
CA PHE A 301 -12.94 -13.59 22.44
C PHE A 301 -14.46 -13.67 22.35
N ALA A 302 -15.12 -12.52 22.10
CA ALA A 302 -16.57 -12.42 21.97
C ALA A 302 -17.14 -13.02 20.65
N GLY A 303 -16.30 -13.42 19.70
CA GLY A 303 -16.72 -14.09 18.47
C GLY A 303 -16.78 -13.21 17.22
N ALA A 304 -16.21 -12.01 17.25
CA ALA A 304 -16.09 -11.15 16.07
C ALA A 304 -14.84 -11.48 15.23
N LEU A 305 -14.85 -11.16 13.94
CA LEU A 305 -13.60 -10.96 13.20
C LEU A 305 -12.97 -9.66 13.73
N ALA A 306 -11.97 -9.81 14.57
CA ALA A 306 -11.31 -8.70 15.23
C ALA A 306 -10.07 -8.24 14.47
N VAL A 307 -9.92 -6.91 14.35
CA VAL A 307 -8.84 -6.26 13.62
C VAL A 307 -8.28 -5.10 14.44
N THR A 308 -6.98 -4.91 14.35
CA THR A 308 -6.33 -3.66 14.80
C THR A 308 -5.37 -3.17 13.71
N THR A 309 -5.31 -1.86 13.49
CA THR A 309 -4.45 -1.26 12.46
C THR A 309 -3.43 -0.33 13.09
N THR A 310 -2.20 -0.29 12.54
CA THR A 310 -1.13 0.54 13.09
C THR A 310 0.01 0.74 12.07
N SER A 311 1.11 1.32 12.54
CA SER A 311 2.39 1.50 11.86
C SER A 311 3.53 1.24 12.86
N GLY A 312 4.77 1.32 12.44
CA GLY A 312 5.98 0.96 13.21
C GLY A 312 5.96 1.27 14.71
N PRO A 313 5.79 2.52 15.16
CA PRO A 313 5.76 2.82 16.60
C PRO A 313 4.64 2.09 17.34
N GLY A 314 3.46 2.02 16.72
CA GLY A 314 2.29 1.43 17.37
C GLY A 314 2.34 -0.09 17.43
N ILE A 315 3.00 -0.79 16.48
CA ILE A 315 3.17 -2.25 16.57
C ILE A 315 4.04 -2.62 17.78
N CYS A 316 5.03 -1.79 18.12
CA CYS A 316 5.84 -1.99 19.31
C CYS A 316 5.01 -1.87 20.60
N LEU A 317 4.09 -0.89 20.67
CA LEU A 317 3.21 -0.70 21.82
C LEU A 317 2.18 -1.83 21.99
N LYS A 318 1.77 -2.48 20.90
CA LYS A 318 0.80 -3.58 20.89
C LYS A 318 1.40 -4.93 21.28
N SER A 319 2.71 -5.06 21.44
CA SER A 319 3.41 -6.35 21.55
C SER A 319 2.85 -7.24 22.67
N GLU A 320 2.50 -6.69 23.83
CA GLU A 320 1.94 -7.49 24.94
C GLU A 320 0.50 -7.94 24.64
N ALA A 321 -0.36 -7.06 24.12
CA ALA A 321 -1.74 -7.43 23.77
C ALA A 321 -1.77 -8.47 22.63
N MET A 322 -0.82 -8.42 21.69
CA MET A 322 -0.62 -9.46 20.67
C MET A 322 -0.24 -10.81 21.32
N ASN A 323 0.63 -10.79 22.34
CA ASN A 323 0.97 -12.00 23.09
C ASN A 323 -0.22 -12.59 23.86
N LEU A 324 -1.09 -11.74 24.41
CA LEU A 324 -2.33 -12.20 25.03
C LEU A 324 -3.20 -12.93 24.01
N ALA A 325 -3.27 -12.46 22.76
CA ALA A 325 -3.98 -13.17 21.69
C ALA A 325 -3.30 -14.51 21.31
N VAL A 326 -1.95 -14.57 21.34
CA VAL A 326 -1.21 -15.82 21.08
C VAL A 326 -1.46 -16.87 22.16
N ILE A 327 -1.32 -16.51 23.44
CA ILE A 327 -1.51 -17.47 24.53
C ILE A 327 -2.98 -17.87 24.72
N GLY A 328 -3.91 -16.93 24.43
CA GLY A 328 -5.35 -17.19 24.42
C GLY A 328 -5.82 -17.94 23.17
N GLU A 329 -4.95 -18.06 22.16
CA GLU A 329 -5.29 -18.62 20.85
C GLU A 329 -6.56 -18.01 20.27
N LEU A 330 -6.54 -16.68 20.11
CA LEU A 330 -7.66 -15.88 19.63
C LEU A 330 -7.40 -15.36 18.20
N PRO A 331 -8.42 -15.37 17.33
CA PRO A 331 -8.29 -14.85 15.98
C PRO A 331 -8.21 -13.31 16.00
N LEU A 332 -7.11 -12.76 15.52
CA LEU A 332 -6.90 -11.32 15.45
C LEU A 332 -6.09 -10.96 14.20
N VAL A 333 -6.55 -10.03 13.40
CA VAL A 333 -5.75 -9.48 12.29
C VAL A 333 -5.08 -8.19 12.73
N ILE A 334 -3.75 -8.14 12.66
CA ILE A 334 -2.95 -6.97 12.98
C ILE A 334 -2.40 -6.42 11.66
N VAL A 335 -2.95 -5.30 11.17
CA VAL A 335 -2.45 -4.65 9.97
C VAL A 335 -1.38 -3.64 10.36
N ASN A 336 -0.15 -3.89 9.95
CA ASN A 336 0.97 -2.96 10.11
C ASN A 336 1.32 -2.32 8.76
N VAL A 337 0.95 -1.06 8.59
CA VAL A 337 1.34 -0.25 7.44
C VAL A 337 2.71 0.35 7.73
N GLN A 338 3.77 -0.30 7.24
CA GLN A 338 5.16 0.07 7.54
C GLN A 338 5.51 1.46 7.00
N ARG A 339 6.32 2.18 7.76
CA ARG A 339 6.87 3.49 7.40
C ARG A 339 8.32 3.61 7.84
N GLY A 340 9.02 4.63 7.35
CA GLY A 340 10.41 4.89 7.76
C GLY A 340 10.54 5.11 9.27
N GLY A 341 11.37 4.32 9.93
CA GLY A 341 11.71 4.39 11.35
C GLY A 341 13.11 4.96 11.59
N PRO A 342 13.65 4.87 12.82
CA PRO A 342 13.00 4.41 14.06
C PRO A 342 12.11 5.48 14.71
N SER A 343 11.28 5.09 15.69
CA SER A 343 10.30 5.93 16.40
C SER A 343 9.34 6.62 15.43
N THR A 344 9.08 7.91 15.58
CA THR A 344 8.25 8.69 14.65
C THR A 344 8.82 8.67 13.22
N GLY A 345 10.15 8.73 13.10
CA GLY A 345 10.90 8.56 11.87
C GLY A 345 10.42 9.42 10.70
N LEU A 346 10.03 8.78 9.63
CA LEU A 346 9.52 9.38 8.41
C LEU A 346 8.06 8.93 8.17
N PRO A 347 7.05 9.58 8.80
CA PRO A 347 5.67 9.07 8.85
C PRO A 347 5.01 8.83 7.49
N THR A 348 5.45 9.55 6.46
CA THR A 348 4.86 9.50 5.11
C THR A 348 5.72 8.72 4.11
N LYS A 349 6.82 8.12 4.55
CA LYS A 349 7.78 7.46 3.67
C LYS A 349 7.74 5.94 3.84
N SER A 350 8.01 5.22 2.75
CA SER A 350 7.87 3.76 2.68
C SER A 350 9.17 3.05 3.00
N GLU A 351 9.10 2.06 3.89
CA GLU A 351 10.17 1.11 4.19
C GLU A 351 9.59 -0.25 4.54
N GLN A 352 10.44 -1.30 4.59
CA GLN A 352 10.08 -2.65 5.01
C GLN A 352 10.89 -3.06 6.26
N THR A 353 10.99 -2.14 7.23
CA THR A 353 11.92 -2.26 8.36
C THR A 353 11.35 -2.96 9.59
N ASP A 354 10.05 -3.34 9.57
CA ASP A 354 9.36 -3.94 10.71
C ASP A 354 9.26 -5.48 10.63
N LEU A 355 9.93 -6.14 9.67
CA LEU A 355 9.78 -7.58 9.46
C LEU A 355 10.25 -8.40 10.67
N LEU A 356 11.44 -8.14 11.20
CA LEU A 356 11.93 -8.88 12.37
C LEU A 356 11.12 -8.56 13.62
N GLN A 357 10.59 -7.34 13.75
CA GLN A 357 9.67 -7.00 14.82
C GLN A 357 8.37 -7.82 14.69
N ALA A 358 7.79 -7.95 13.49
CA ALA A 358 6.61 -8.77 13.25
C ALA A 358 6.87 -10.26 13.54
N LEU A 359 8.04 -10.77 13.23
CA LEU A 359 8.41 -12.16 13.48
C LEU A 359 8.75 -12.43 14.95
N TYR A 360 9.54 -11.56 15.60
CA TYR A 360 10.19 -11.86 16.89
C TYR A 360 10.05 -10.77 17.96
N GLY A 361 9.38 -9.65 17.67
CA GLY A 361 9.33 -8.47 18.55
C GLY A 361 8.37 -8.60 19.74
N ARG A 362 8.28 -9.76 20.36
CA ARG A 362 7.43 -10.04 21.52
C ARG A 362 8.20 -10.83 22.55
N ASN A 363 7.68 -10.89 23.80
CA ASN A 363 8.30 -11.74 24.84
C ASN A 363 7.83 -13.20 24.72
N GLY A 364 8.67 -14.12 25.13
CA GLY A 364 8.44 -15.57 25.11
C GLY A 364 8.44 -16.16 23.70
N GLU A 365 8.15 -17.46 23.61
CA GLU A 365 7.95 -18.17 22.34
C GLU A 365 6.53 -17.86 21.82
N SER A 366 6.45 -16.90 20.93
CA SER A 366 5.20 -16.28 20.46
C SER A 366 5.08 -16.36 18.93
N PRO A 367 4.81 -17.56 18.39
CA PRO A 367 4.69 -17.75 16.95
C PRO A 367 3.42 -17.08 16.39
N MET A 368 3.57 -16.36 15.28
CA MET A 368 2.45 -15.77 14.55
C MET A 368 2.67 -15.88 13.05
N PRO A 369 1.62 -16.14 12.26
CA PRO A 369 1.68 -15.98 10.82
C PRO A 369 1.96 -14.51 10.44
N VAL A 370 2.78 -14.35 9.39
CA VAL A 370 3.11 -13.04 8.81
C VAL A 370 2.87 -13.10 7.31
N ILE A 371 2.01 -12.23 6.81
CA ILE A 371 1.68 -12.06 5.40
C ILE A 371 2.07 -10.66 4.97
N ALA A 372 2.55 -10.49 3.74
CA ALA A 372 2.93 -9.19 3.18
C ALA A 372 2.21 -8.93 1.86
N ALA A 373 1.46 -7.84 1.78
CA ALA A 373 0.79 -7.43 0.54
C ALA A 373 1.79 -6.93 -0.50
N THR A 374 1.56 -7.27 -1.76
CA THR A 374 2.51 -7.09 -2.86
C THR A 374 2.20 -5.89 -3.75
N SER A 375 0.96 -5.43 -3.76
CA SER A 375 0.47 -4.30 -4.56
C SER A 375 -0.78 -3.68 -3.92
N PRO A 376 -1.21 -2.48 -4.36
CA PRO A 376 -2.46 -1.89 -3.89
C PRO A 376 -3.68 -2.81 -4.06
N THR A 377 -3.80 -3.48 -5.19
CA THR A 377 -4.92 -4.40 -5.46
C THR A 377 -4.83 -5.68 -4.65
N ASN A 378 -3.62 -6.24 -4.50
CA ASN A 378 -3.39 -7.44 -3.70
C ASN A 378 -3.65 -7.24 -2.20
N CYS A 379 -3.71 -6.00 -1.71
CA CYS A 379 -4.12 -5.72 -0.32
C CYS A 379 -5.50 -6.31 0.02
N PHE A 380 -6.41 -6.41 -0.96
CA PHE A 380 -7.70 -7.08 -0.77
C PHE A 380 -7.50 -8.57 -0.47
N ASP A 381 -6.77 -9.27 -1.34
CA ASP A 381 -6.55 -10.71 -1.21
C ASP A 381 -5.75 -11.04 0.05
N ALA A 382 -4.70 -10.24 0.33
CA ALA A 382 -3.86 -10.43 1.51
C ALA A 382 -4.65 -10.23 2.82
N ALA A 383 -5.55 -9.24 2.87
CA ALA A 383 -6.41 -9.01 4.03
C ALA A 383 -7.46 -10.12 4.21
N TYR A 384 -8.05 -10.58 3.10
CA TYR A 384 -8.97 -11.72 3.12
C TYR A 384 -8.28 -12.99 3.65
N MET A 385 -7.09 -13.30 3.13
CA MET A 385 -6.33 -14.49 3.55
C MET A 385 -5.82 -14.37 4.99
N ALA A 386 -5.41 -13.18 5.44
CA ALA A 386 -5.04 -12.95 6.84
C ALA A 386 -6.21 -13.24 7.78
N ALA A 387 -7.41 -12.77 7.45
CA ALA A 387 -8.62 -13.04 8.20
C ALA A 387 -9.00 -14.53 8.18
N LYS A 388 -8.91 -15.18 7.02
CA LYS A 388 -9.16 -16.63 6.87
C LYS A 388 -8.23 -17.44 7.77
N ILE A 389 -6.93 -17.19 7.69
CA ILE A 389 -5.93 -17.89 8.52
C ILE A 389 -6.19 -17.63 10.01
N ALA A 390 -6.46 -16.38 10.39
CA ALA A 390 -6.74 -16.05 11.79
C ALA A 390 -7.93 -16.84 12.34
N LEU A 391 -9.03 -16.90 11.60
CA LEU A 391 -10.27 -17.54 12.00
C LEU A 391 -10.19 -19.08 12.00
N GLU A 392 -9.59 -19.67 10.98
CA GLU A 392 -9.54 -21.13 10.84
C GLU A 392 -8.47 -21.78 11.74
N HIS A 393 -7.41 -21.05 12.08
CA HIS A 393 -6.35 -21.56 12.95
C HIS A 393 -6.37 -20.96 14.36
N LEU A 394 -7.33 -20.09 14.69
CA LEU A 394 -7.46 -19.40 15.98
C LEU A 394 -6.10 -18.87 16.46
N THR A 395 -5.54 -17.95 15.70
CA THR A 395 -4.23 -17.35 15.96
C THR A 395 -4.23 -15.90 15.50
N PRO A 396 -3.54 -14.97 16.17
CA PRO A 396 -3.31 -13.67 15.60
C PRO A 396 -2.43 -13.77 14.35
N VAL A 397 -2.69 -12.91 13.36
CA VAL A 397 -1.96 -12.83 12.08
C VAL A 397 -1.51 -11.41 11.84
N VAL A 398 -0.25 -11.21 11.50
CA VAL A 398 0.28 -9.91 11.08
C VAL A 398 0.17 -9.78 9.55
N LEU A 399 -0.53 -8.76 9.09
CA LEU A 399 -0.53 -8.33 7.71
C LEU A 399 0.38 -7.11 7.57
N LEU A 400 1.49 -7.28 6.87
CA LEU A 400 2.42 -6.22 6.53
C LEU A 400 2.01 -5.58 5.19
N THR A 401 1.78 -4.29 5.22
CA THR A 401 1.80 -3.42 4.05
C THR A 401 2.89 -2.37 4.25
N ASP A 402 3.01 -1.40 3.37
CA ASP A 402 3.90 -0.25 3.54
C ASP A 402 3.24 1.01 2.97
N ALA A 403 3.81 2.18 3.25
CA ALA A 403 3.22 3.46 2.84
C ALA A 403 3.06 3.59 1.31
N PHE A 404 3.93 2.96 0.50
CA PHE A 404 3.80 2.95 -0.95
C PHE A 404 2.58 2.14 -1.40
N VAL A 405 2.49 0.88 -0.97
CA VAL A 405 1.40 -0.03 -1.34
C VAL A 405 0.06 0.48 -0.78
N ALA A 406 0.04 0.97 0.46
CA ALA A 406 -1.18 1.41 1.14
C ALA A 406 -1.81 2.66 0.50
N ASN A 407 -0.98 3.65 0.12
CA ASN A 407 -1.43 4.92 -0.42
C ASN A 407 -1.47 4.94 -1.96
N GLY A 408 -0.61 4.15 -2.61
CA GLY A 408 -0.62 3.96 -4.05
C GLY A 408 -1.91 3.31 -4.53
N SER A 409 -2.28 3.58 -5.78
CA SER A 409 -3.46 2.98 -6.39
C SER A 409 -3.15 2.31 -7.72
N ALA A 410 -4.01 1.39 -8.11
CA ALA A 410 -3.93 0.66 -9.36
C ALA A 410 -5.34 0.34 -9.90
N ALA A 411 -5.44 0.03 -11.18
CA ALA A 411 -6.66 -0.45 -11.78
C ALA A 411 -7.00 -1.83 -11.22
N TRP A 412 -8.17 -1.96 -10.61
CA TRP A 412 -8.62 -3.16 -9.93
C TRP A 412 -9.95 -3.66 -10.49
N LYS A 413 -9.98 -4.92 -10.90
CA LYS A 413 -11.23 -5.59 -11.24
C LYS A 413 -11.96 -5.95 -9.96
N LEU A 414 -13.23 -5.54 -9.84
CA LEU A 414 -14.05 -5.94 -8.70
C LEU A 414 -14.14 -7.47 -8.67
N PRO A 415 -13.80 -8.10 -7.53
CA PRO A 415 -13.85 -9.55 -7.39
C PRO A 415 -15.30 -10.05 -7.31
N ASP A 416 -15.53 -11.27 -7.75
CA ASP A 416 -16.71 -12.05 -7.38
C ASP A 416 -16.37 -12.81 -6.09
N LEU A 417 -17.10 -12.57 -5.01
CA LEU A 417 -16.85 -13.25 -3.73
C LEU A 417 -17.13 -14.76 -3.81
N ASN A 418 -17.85 -15.25 -4.83
CA ASN A 418 -18.03 -16.68 -5.04
C ASN A 418 -16.73 -17.38 -5.46
N ASP A 419 -15.78 -16.66 -6.04
CA ASP A 419 -14.46 -17.19 -6.41
C ASP A 419 -13.51 -17.30 -5.21
N TYR A 420 -13.89 -16.73 -4.06
CA TYR A 420 -13.06 -16.76 -2.85
C TYR A 420 -13.38 -17.98 -1.99
N PRO A 421 -12.33 -18.62 -1.39
CA PRO A 421 -12.52 -19.80 -0.55
C PRO A 421 -13.41 -19.47 0.66
N ALA A 422 -14.21 -20.45 1.08
CA ALA A 422 -15.00 -20.33 2.31
C ALA A 422 -14.09 -20.12 3.53
N ILE A 423 -14.63 -19.50 4.56
CA ILE A 423 -13.97 -19.33 5.86
C ILE A 423 -14.78 -20.11 6.89
N ASN A 424 -14.17 -21.13 7.48
CA ASN A 424 -14.83 -22.07 8.37
C ASN A 424 -14.09 -22.14 9.71
N PRO A 425 -14.39 -21.26 10.68
CA PRO A 425 -13.80 -21.34 12.00
C PRO A 425 -14.14 -22.67 12.68
N PRO A 426 -13.23 -23.28 13.47
CA PRO A 426 -13.44 -24.57 14.12
C PRO A 426 -14.35 -24.43 15.35
N TYR A 427 -15.63 -24.14 15.14
CA TYR A 427 -16.58 -24.01 16.25
C TYR A 427 -16.79 -25.32 16.98
N VAL A 428 -17.13 -25.23 18.28
CA VAL A 428 -17.66 -26.37 19.04
C VAL A 428 -18.99 -26.82 18.46
N THR A 429 -19.25 -28.12 18.51
CA THR A 429 -20.53 -28.71 18.09
C THR A 429 -21.33 -29.20 19.31
N PRO A 430 -22.66 -29.28 19.27
CA PRO A 430 -23.50 -29.63 20.43
C PRO A 430 -23.13 -30.97 21.08
N ASP A 431 -22.66 -31.96 20.31
CA ASP A 431 -22.21 -33.25 20.78
C ASP A 431 -20.91 -33.22 21.59
N MET A 432 -20.15 -32.15 21.52
CA MET A 432 -18.95 -31.95 22.35
C MET A 432 -19.31 -31.51 23.78
N ALA A 433 -20.54 -31.08 24.05
CA ALA A 433 -20.92 -30.55 25.35
C ALA A 433 -20.71 -31.59 26.46
N GLY A 434 -20.12 -31.19 27.58
CA GLY A 434 -19.80 -32.04 28.72
C GLY A 434 -18.45 -32.78 28.63
N ASN A 435 -17.90 -32.98 27.45
CA ASN A 435 -16.57 -33.61 27.24
C ASN A 435 -15.52 -32.64 26.66
N TRP A 436 -15.93 -31.45 26.26
CA TRP A 436 -15.03 -30.45 25.69
C TRP A 436 -14.18 -29.73 26.75
N THR A 437 -12.97 -29.42 26.38
CA THR A 437 -12.07 -28.52 27.15
C THR A 437 -11.59 -27.35 26.29
N PRO A 438 -11.25 -26.20 26.88
CA PRO A 438 -10.90 -24.97 26.13
C PRO A 438 -9.74 -25.11 25.15
N TYR A 439 -8.83 -26.08 25.37
CA TYR A 439 -7.68 -26.32 24.50
C TYR A 439 -7.75 -27.69 23.79
N GLN A 440 -8.91 -28.30 23.75
CA GLN A 440 -9.14 -29.45 22.85
C GLN A 440 -8.94 -29.00 21.40
N ARG A 441 -8.11 -29.73 20.66
CA ARG A 441 -7.62 -29.33 19.35
C ARG A 441 -8.17 -30.20 18.24
N ASN A 442 -8.41 -29.59 17.09
CA ASN A 442 -8.56 -30.29 15.84
C ASN A 442 -7.21 -30.92 15.45
N GLU A 443 -7.16 -32.21 15.13
CA GLU A 443 -5.92 -32.93 14.85
C GLU A 443 -5.28 -32.47 13.53
N GLU A 444 -6.08 -32.10 12.55
CA GLU A 444 -5.62 -31.69 11.24
C GLU A 444 -4.95 -30.30 11.30
N THR A 445 -5.63 -29.29 11.84
CA THR A 445 -5.16 -27.90 11.84
C THR A 445 -4.32 -27.55 13.08
N GLY A 446 -4.47 -28.31 14.17
CA GLY A 446 -3.90 -27.96 15.48
C GLY A 446 -4.62 -26.81 16.19
N ALA A 447 -5.65 -26.22 15.56
CA ALA A 447 -6.46 -25.19 16.17
C ALA A 447 -7.34 -25.76 17.30
N ARG A 448 -7.54 -25.01 18.38
CA ARG A 448 -8.53 -25.38 19.39
C ARG A 448 -9.94 -25.22 18.83
N TYR A 449 -10.91 -25.93 19.41
CA TYR A 449 -12.31 -25.68 19.07
C TYR A 449 -12.82 -24.41 19.74
N TRP A 450 -13.48 -23.56 18.98
CA TRP A 450 -13.89 -22.21 19.40
C TRP A 450 -15.30 -22.20 19.97
N ALA A 451 -15.38 -21.98 21.27
CA ALA A 451 -16.62 -21.64 21.95
C ALA A 451 -16.64 -20.13 22.21
N THR A 452 -17.71 -19.46 21.84
CA THR A 452 -17.91 -18.04 22.12
C THR A 452 -18.75 -17.86 23.39
N PRO A 453 -18.61 -16.73 24.11
CA PRO A 453 -19.43 -16.44 25.28
C PRO A 453 -20.94 -16.57 24.98
N GLY A 454 -21.66 -17.26 25.87
CA GLY A 454 -23.10 -17.53 25.71
C GLY A 454 -23.43 -18.85 25.01
N THR A 455 -22.44 -19.59 24.51
CA THR A 455 -22.68 -20.96 23.96
C THR A 455 -23.00 -21.91 25.10
N GLU A 456 -24.23 -22.45 25.12
CA GLU A 456 -24.71 -23.32 26.18
C GLU A 456 -23.88 -24.61 26.27
N GLY A 457 -23.47 -24.99 27.49
CA GLY A 457 -22.63 -26.16 27.74
C GLY A 457 -21.13 -25.95 27.57
N PHE A 458 -20.68 -24.78 27.12
CA PHE A 458 -19.26 -24.48 26.84
C PHE A 458 -18.71 -23.33 27.70
N MET A 459 -19.23 -23.15 28.89
CA MET A 459 -18.75 -22.10 29.80
C MET A 459 -17.29 -22.34 30.17
N HIS A 460 -16.44 -21.34 29.94
CA HIS A 460 -15.01 -21.44 30.20
C HIS A 460 -14.40 -20.06 30.41
N ARG A 461 -13.13 -20.01 30.79
CA ARG A 461 -12.33 -18.81 30.78
C ARG A 461 -10.98 -19.06 30.11
N ILE A 462 -10.47 -18.03 29.47
CA ILE A 462 -9.09 -17.93 28.98
C ILE A 462 -8.47 -16.65 29.53
N GLY A 463 -7.15 -16.56 29.51
CA GLY A 463 -6.40 -15.39 29.99
C GLY A 463 -4.90 -15.61 29.77
N GLY A 464 -4.08 -14.66 30.26
CA GLY A 464 -2.65 -14.60 30.01
C GLY A 464 -1.77 -15.63 30.78
N LEU A 465 -2.32 -16.35 31.75
CA LEU A 465 -1.58 -17.41 32.44
C LEU A 465 -1.59 -18.70 31.61
N GLU A 466 -0.52 -19.48 31.71
CA GLU A 466 -0.45 -20.78 31.03
C GLU A 466 -1.54 -21.74 31.54
N LYS A 467 -2.05 -22.57 30.62
CA LYS A 467 -3.17 -23.49 30.86
C LYS A 467 -2.75 -24.92 30.62
N SER A 468 -3.40 -25.82 31.32
CA SER A 468 -3.33 -27.25 31.00
C SER A 468 -3.89 -27.51 29.62
N ASN A 469 -3.13 -28.21 28.78
CA ASN A 469 -3.60 -28.66 27.47
C ASN A 469 -4.85 -29.58 27.58
N GLU A 470 -4.99 -30.31 28.68
CA GLU A 470 -6.05 -31.29 28.85
C GLU A 470 -7.32 -30.68 29.45
N THR A 471 -7.16 -29.86 30.50
CA THR A 471 -8.31 -29.38 31.28
C THR A 471 -8.64 -27.90 31.05
N GLY A 472 -7.72 -27.11 30.49
CA GLY A 472 -7.86 -25.66 30.39
C GLY A 472 -7.72 -24.90 31.72
N ALA A 473 -7.41 -25.59 32.82
CA ALA A 473 -7.14 -24.96 34.10
C ALA A 473 -5.73 -24.29 34.09
N ILE A 474 -5.52 -23.31 34.96
CA ILE A 474 -4.18 -22.70 35.13
C ILE A 474 -3.21 -23.80 35.55
N SER A 475 -2.06 -23.85 34.89
CA SER A 475 -1.02 -24.84 35.14
C SER A 475 0.35 -24.19 35.19
N THR A 476 1.13 -24.55 36.20
CA THR A 476 2.54 -24.17 36.37
C THR A 476 3.48 -25.34 36.13
N GLU A 477 2.95 -26.47 35.65
CA GLU A 477 3.72 -27.68 35.41
C GLU A 477 4.69 -27.49 34.24
N PRO A 478 6.00 -27.74 34.42
CA PRO A 478 7.03 -27.49 33.39
C PRO A 478 6.77 -28.26 32.09
N GLU A 479 6.38 -29.53 32.19
CA GLU A 479 6.13 -30.38 31.03
C GLU A 479 4.89 -29.91 30.24
N ASN A 480 3.85 -29.44 30.93
CA ASN A 480 2.69 -28.85 30.29
C ASN A 480 3.05 -27.55 29.57
N HIS A 481 3.86 -26.68 30.18
CA HIS A 481 4.33 -25.46 29.53
C HIS A 481 5.12 -25.77 28.26
N ASN A 482 6.10 -26.67 28.34
CA ASN A 482 6.86 -27.13 27.19
C ASN A 482 5.93 -27.67 26.07
N LYS A 483 4.95 -28.49 26.42
CA LYS A 483 3.95 -29.03 25.47
C LYS A 483 3.14 -27.92 24.80
N MET A 484 2.63 -26.96 25.58
CA MET A 484 1.82 -25.85 25.04
C MET A 484 2.60 -24.94 24.09
N VAL A 485 3.88 -24.65 24.38
CA VAL A 485 4.76 -23.90 23.47
C VAL A 485 4.90 -24.62 22.14
N HIS A 486 5.20 -25.92 22.15
CA HIS A 486 5.33 -26.71 20.93
C HIS A 486 4.01 -26.83 20.14
N LEU A 487 2.88 -26.95 20.82
CA LEU A 487 1.58 -27.02 20.15
C LEU A 487 1.22 -25.71 19.45
N ARG A 488 1.52 -24.55 20.06
CA ARG A 488 1.31 -23.24 19.43
C ARG A 488 2.22 -23.06 18.22
N GLN A 489 3.49 -23.49 18.31
CA GLN A 489 4.41 -23.46 17.17
C GLN A 489 3.93 -24.40 16.04
N ALA A 490 3.64 -25.64 16.36
CA ALA A 490 3.18 -26.64 15.38
C ALA A 490 1.90 -26.21 14.65
N LYS A 491 0.98 -25.55 15.35
CA LYS A 491 -0.22 -24.95 14.73
C LYS A 491 0.13 -23.93 13.68
N VAL A 492 1.07 -23.02 13.95
CA VAL A 492 1.52 -22.02 12.99
C VAL A 492 2.28 -22.67 11.82
N ASP A 493 3.12 -23.66 12.08
CA ASP A 493 3.86 -24.37 11.04
C ASP A 493 2.92 -25.13 10.08
N LYS A 494 1.84 -25.74 10.59
CA LYS A 494 0.82 -26.40 9.78
C LYS A 494 0.10 -25.48 8.79
N ILE A 495 0.08 -24.17 9.01
CA ILE A 495 -0.53 -23.23 8.06
C ILE A 495 0.15 -23.31 6.70
N ALA A 496 1.40 -23.78 6.62
CA ALA A 496 2.08 -24.04 5.35
C ALA A 496 1.33 -25.05 4.45
N ASP A 497 0.47 -25.88 5.01
CA ASP A 497 -0.38 -26.81 4.26
C ASP A 497 -1.57 -26.14 3.57
N TYR A 498 -1.93 -24.94 3.99
CA TYR A 498 -3.12 -24.19 3.58
C TYR A 498 -2.81 -22.92 2.79
N ILE A 499 -1.54 -22.67 2.48
CA ILE A 499 -1.07 -21.55 1.67
C ILE A 499 -0.48 -22.08 0.36
N PRO A 500 -0.51 -21.27 -0.72
CA PRO A 500 0.06 -21.68 -2.01
C PRO A 500 1.58 -21.89 -1.94
N GLU A 501 2.08 -22.74 -2.83
CA GLU A 501 3.51 -22.89 -3.07
C GLU A 501 4.13 -21.60 -3.64
N LEU A 502 5.42 -21.43 -3.42
CA LEU A 502 6.18 -20.33 -3.98
C LEU A 502 6.32 -20.52 -5.49
N GLU A 503 5.78 -19.55 -6.23
CA GLU A 503 5.92 -19.50 -7.69
C GLU A 503 7.22 -18.83 -8.10
N VAL A 504 7.78 -19.30 -9.20
CA VAL A 504 8.95 -18.70 -9.85
C VAL A 504 8.57 -18.26 -11.25
N LEU A 505 8.86 -17.01 -11.55
CA LEU A 505 8.67 -16.43 -12.88
C LEU A 505 10.02 -16.33 -13.60
N GLY A 506 10.03 -16.44 -14.93
CA GLY A 506 11.23 -16.29 -15.73
C GLY A 506 11.82 -17.62 -16.17
N ASP A 507 13.13 -17.71 -16.24
CA ASP A 507 13.83 -18.85 -16.82
C ASP A 507 14.09 -19.95 -15.79
N GLU A 508 13.72 -21.19 -16.09
CA GLU A 508 13.91 -22.33 -15.17
C GLU A 508 15.40 -22.61 -14.90
N ASP A 509 16.27 -22.36 -15.91
CA ASP A 509 17.72 -22.51 -15.84
C ASP A 509 18.46 -21.18 -15.61
N ALA A 510 17.84 -20.26 -14.87
CA ALA A 510 18.37 -18.92 -14.63
C ALA A 510 19.72 -18.93 -13.89
N ASP A 511 20.60 -18.04 -14.31
CA ASP A 511 21.90 -17.81 -13.68
C ASP A 511 21.77 -17.04 -12.35
N LEU A 512 20.68 -16.28 -12.17
CA LEU A 512 20.37 -15.51 -10.98
C LEU A 512 18.89 -15.61 -10.64
N LEU A 513 18.58 -15.97 -9.39
CA LEU A 513 17.25 -15.84 -8.81
C LEU A 513 17.14 -14.51 -8.07
N ILE A 514 16.24 -13.65 -8.51
CA ILE A 514 15.84 -12.43 -7.80
C ILE A 514 14.77 -12.80 -6.80
N VAL A 515 14.93 -12.40 -5.54
CA VAL A 515 13.99 -12.67 -4.45
C VAL A 515 13.54 -11.36 -3.83
N GLY A 516 12.24 -11.21 -3.65
CA GLY A 516 11.64 -10.08 -2.95
C GLY A 516 10.45 -10.48 -2.10
N TRP A 517 9.89 -9.52 -1.38
CA TRP A 517 8.69 -9.68 -0.60
C TRP A 517 7.91 -8.37 -0.48
N GLY A 518 6.61 -8.43 -0.16
CA GLY A 518 5.80 -7.26 0.09
C GLY A 518 5.76 -6.28 -1.09
N GLY A 519 5.79 -4.98 -0.82
CA GLY A 519 5.62 -3.89 -1.80
C GLY A 519 6.71 -3.75 -2.87
N THR A 520 7.76 -4.58 -2.84
CA THR A 520 8.83 -4.57 -3.85
C THR A 520 8.47 -5.31 -5.15
N TYR A 521 7.33 -6.02 -5.19
CA TYR A 521 6.93 -6.88 -6.30
C TYR A 521 7.06 -6.21 -7.67
N GLY A 522 6.41 -5.05 -7.85
CA GLY A 522 6.33 -4.41 -9.16
C GLY A 522 7.69 -3.99 -9.72
N HIS A 523 8.56 -3.45 -8.89
CA HIS A 523 9.90 -3.00 -9.28
C HIS A 523 10.81 -4.16 -9.65
N LEU A 524 10.77 -5.25 -8.86
CA LEU A 524 11.58 -6.46 -9.11
C LEU A 524 11.07 -7.21 -10.34
N ARG A 525 9.76 -7.27 -10.52
CA ARG A 525 9.15 -7.86 -11.73
C ARG A 525 9.58 -7.12 -12.99
N LEU A 526 9.48 -5.79 -12.98
CA LEU A 526 9.88 -4.96 -14.12
C LEU A 526 11.39 -5.08 -14.42
N ALA A 527 12.23 -5.14 -13.37
CA ALA A 527 13.67 -5.35 -13.54
C ALA A 527 13.97 -6.72 -14.19
N MET A 528 13.31 -7.79 -13.72
CA MET A 528 13.44 -9.14 -14.29
C MET A 528 12.99 -9.18 -15.76
N ASP A 529 11.80 -8.63 -16.06
CA ASP A 529 11.26 -8.60 -17.43
C ASP A 529 12.23 -7.85 -18.39
N PHE A 530 12.72 -6.66 -17.97
CA PHE A 530 13.70 -5.90 -18.75
C PHE A 530 15.00 -6.68 -19.00
N MET A 531 15.54 -7.34 -17.97
CA MET A 531 16.78 -8.11 -18.09
C MET A 531 16.62 -9.29 -19.05
N ARG A 532 15.47 -9.98 -19.01
CA ARG A 532 15.16 -11.08 -19.94
C ARG A 532 15.02 -10.61 -21.37
N GLU A 533 14.34 -9.49 -21.61
CA GLU A 533 14.23 -8.86 -22.94
C GLU A 533 15.60 -8.50 -23.52
N HIS A 534 16.60 -8.26 -22.65
CA HIS A 534 17.99 -7.99 -23.03
C HIS A 534 18.90 -9.23 -22.97
N GLY A 535 18.31 -10.42 -23.01
CA GLY A 535 19.02 -11.69 -23.15
C GLY A 535 19.73 -12.20 -21.90
N LYS A 536 19.38 -11.68 -20.70
CA LYS A 536 19.91 -12.20 -19.43
C LYS A 536 19.01 -13.32 -18.91
N LYS A 537 19.60 -14.42 -18.44
CA LYS A 537 18.88 -15.55 -17.84
C LYS A 537 18.63 -15.28 -16.36
N VAL A 538 17.46 -14.78 -16.05
CA VAL A 538 17.05 -14.44 -14.69
C VAL A 538 15.67 -15.00 -14.35
N ALA A 539 15.48 -15.36 -13.10
CA ALA A 539 14.21 -15.78 -12.54
C ALA A 539 13.83 -14.89 -11.34
N PHE A 540 12.56 -14.91 -10.96
CA PHE A 540 12.01 -14.09 -9.89
C PHE A 540 11.07 -14.90 -9.01
N ALA A 541 11.32 -14.91 -7.70
CA ALA A 541 10.47 -15.47 -6.68
C ALA A 541 10.05 -14.37 -5.69
N HIS A 542 8.76 -14.23 -5.44
CA HIS A 542 8.25 -13.19 -4.56
C HIS A 542 7.42 -13.77 -3.41
N PHE A 543 7.76 -13.37 -2.18
CA PHE A 543 7.10 -13.90 -1.00
C PHE A 543 5.97 -12.98 -0.54
N GLN A 544 4.76 -13.51 -0.54
CA GLN A 544 3.59 -12.94 0.15
C GLN A 544 3.45 -13.55 1.54
N TYR A 545 3.68 -14.86 1.68
CA TYR A 545 3.66 -15.58 2.95
C TYR A 545 5.08 -15.67 3.50
N ILE A 546 5.29 -15.01 4.63
CA ILE A 546 6.62 -14.88 5.25
C ILE A 546 6.79 -15.89 6.38
N ASN A 547 5.79 -16.08 7.22
CA ASN A 547 5.77 -17.08 8.28
C ASN A 547 4.38 -17.71 8.43
N PRO A 548 4.24 -19.03 8.25
CA PRO A 548 5.28 -19.93 7.75
C PRO A 548 5.63 -19.62 6.29
N LEU A 549 6.82 -20.03 5.86
CA LEU A 549 7.20 -20.01 4.45
C LEU A 549 6.42 -21.07 3.67
N PRO A 550 6.16 -20.87 2.35
CA PRO A 550 5.63 -21.92 1.48
C PRO A 550 6.48 -23.20 1.55
N LYS A 551 5.84 -24.37 1.49
CA LYS A 551 6.49 -25.68 1.68
C LYS A 551 7.67 -25.92 0.75
N ASN A 552 7.55 -25.52 -0.51
CA ASN A 552 8.57 -25.71 -1.54
C ASN A 552 9.72 -24.69 -1.49
N THR A 553 9.74 -23.78 -0.53
CA THR A 553 10.73 -22.69 -0.45
C THR A 553 12.16 -23.19 -0.52
N ALA A 554 12.51 -24.19 0.30
CA ALA A 554 13.86 -24.72 0.33
C ALA A 554 14.27 -25.38 -1.02
N ASP A 555 13.36 -26.11 -1.63
CA ASP A 555 13.59 -26.78 -2.92
C ASP A 555 13.75 -25.78 -4.04
N VAL A 556 12.94 -24.72 -4.06
CA VAL A 556 13.06 -23.63 -5.04
C VAL A 556 14.42 -22.92 -4.88
N LEU A 557 14.74 -22.46 -3.67
CA LEU A 557 15.96 -21.66 -3.45
C LEU A 557 17.24 -22.46 -3.75
N ARG A 558 17.29 -23.75 -3.42
CA ARG A 558 18.47 -24.60 -3.67
C ARG A 558 18.74 -24.93 -5.12
N LYS A 559 17.78 -24.71 -6.03
CA LYS A 559 17.99 -24.89 -7.49
C LYS A 559 18.97 -23.86 -8.07
N TYR A 560 19.06 -22.68 -7.47
CA TYR A 560 19.82 -21.57 -8.04
C TYR A 560 21.16 -21.37 -7.33
N LYS A 561 22.23 -21.23 -8.13
CA LYS A 561 23.58 -21.02 -7.62
C LYS A 561 23.81 -19.61 -7.08
N LYS A 562 23.15 -18.62 -7.68
CA LYS A 562 23.18 -17.22 -7.28
C LYS A 562 21.76 -16.77 -6.92
N ILE A 563 21.62 -16.20 -5.73
CA ILE A 563 20.37 -15.63 -5.24
C ILE A 563 20.64 -14.20 -4.80
N VAL A 564 19.80 -13.26 -5.19
CA VAL A 564 19.82 -11.91 -4.64
C VAL A 564 18.48 -11.60 -3.94
N VAL A 565 18.53 -11.22 -2.68
CA VAL A 565 17.36 -10.71 -1.96
C VAL A 565 17.39 -9.19 -2.00
N ALA A 566 16.33 -8.58 -2.55
CA ALA A 566 16.19 -7.14 -2.65
C ALA A 566 15.07 -6.65 -1.72
N GLU A 567 15.42 -5.79 -0.75
CA GLU A 567 14.49 -5.33 0.28
C GLU A 567 14.78 -3.91 0.76
N GLN A 568 13.73 -3.25 1.25
CA GLN A 568 13.79 -1.87 1.74
C GLN A 568 14.12 -1.81 3.24
N ASN A 569 15.16 -2.56 3.63
CA ASN A 569 15.75 -2.62 4.96
C ASN A 569 17.20 -3.11 4.84
N LEU A 570 17.87 -3.42 5.95
CA LEU A 570 19.26 -3.86 5.98
C LEU A 570 19.43 -5.39 5.90
N GLY A 571 18.54 -6.10 5.19
CA GLY A 571 18.70 -7.55 4.95
C GLY A 571 17.92 -8.41 5.95
N GLN A 572 16.78 -7.96 6.44
CA GLN A 572 15.99 -8.68 7.44
C GLN A 572 15.44 -10.00 6.88
N PHE A 573 14.91 -9.99 5.65
CA PHE A 573 14.40 -11.20 5.03
C PHE A 573 15.52 -12.13 4.54
N ALA A 574 16.60 -11.57 4.01
CA ALA A 574 17.80 -12.36 3.68
C ALA A 574 18.36 -13.10 4.90
N GLY A 575 18.39 -12.43 6.07
CA GLY A 575 18.76 -13.04 7.34
C GLY A 575 17.80 -14.16 7.75
N TYR A 576 16.50 -13.91 7.63
CA TYR A 576 15.46 -14.90 7.94
C TYR A 576 15.55 -16.13 7.03
N LEU A 577 15.75 -15.95 5.72
CA LEU A 577 15.93 -17.07 4.78
C LEU A 577 17.17 -17.92 5.11
N ARG A 578 18.30 -17.28 5.45
CA ARG A 578 19.52 -18.02 5.87
C ARG A 578 19.29 -18.86 7.13
N MET A 579 18.49 -18.35 8.06
CA MET A 579 18.13 -19.09 9.27
C MET A 579 17.19 -20.27 8.96
N LYS A 580 16.20 -20.09 8.09
CA LYS A 580 15.22 -21.13 7.75
C LYS A 580 15.74 -22.17 6.75
N VAL A 581 16.63 -21.75 5.83
CA VAL A 581 17.24 -22.61 4.79
C VAL A 581 18.74 -22.43 4.82
N PRO A 582 19.45 -23.11 5.73
CA PRO A 582 20.91 -22.99 5.86
C PRO A 582 21.64 -23.41 4.58
N GLY A 583 22.80 -22.79 4.35
CA GLY A 583 23.72 -23.14 3.24
C GLY A 583 23.42 -22.41 1.92
N LEU A 584 22.47 -21.48 1.88
CA LEU A 584 22.22 -20.68 0.69
C LEU A 584 23.28 -19.58 0.50
N ASN A 585 23.73 -19.41 -0.75
CA ASN A 585 24.56 -18.28 -1.15
C ASN A 585 23.67 -17.10 -1.56
N ILE A 586 23.40 -16.21 -0.63
CA ILE A 586 22.51 -15.06 -0.82
C ILE A 586 23.32 -13.76 -0.88
N SER A 587 23.29 -13.09 -2.02
CA SER A 587 23.63 -11.67 -2.16
C SER A 587 22.47 -10.78 -1.74
N GLN A 588 22.72 -9.51 -1.48
CA GLN A 588 21.67 -8.60 -1.01
C GLN A 588 21.72 -7.28 -1.78
N PHE A 589 20.53 -6.76 -2.11
CA PHE A 589 20.34 -5.37 -2.50
C PHE A 589 19.47 -4.69 -1.44
N ASN A 590 20.10 -3.90 -0.58
CA ASN A 590 19.45 -3.26 0.55
C ASN A 590 19.35 -1.76 0.33
N GLN A 591 18.15 -1.20 0.50
CA GLN A 591 17.91 0.23 0.37
C GLN A 591 17.02 0.74 1.51
N VAL A 592 17.47 1.76 2.24
CA VAL A 592 16.72 2.40 3.32
C VAL A 592 16.67 3.90 3.03
N LYS A 593 15.80 4.31 2.11
CA LYS A 593 15.71 5.69 1.62
C LYS A 593 14.32 6.33 1.86
N GLY A 594 13.37 5.58 2.41
CA GLY A 594 12.00 6.05 2.56
C GLY A 594 11.26 6.25 1.22
N GLN A 595 11.72 5.61 0.15
CA GLN A 595 11.20 5.71 -1.21
C GLN A 595 11.13 4.31 -1.83
N PRO A 596 10.20 4.05 -2.76
CA PRO A 596 10.22 2.84 -3.57
C PRO A 596 11.56 2.65 -4.29
N PHE A 597 11.84 1.44 -4.73
CA PHE A 597 13.00 1.16 -5.57
C PHE A 597 12.98 1.96 -6.87
N VAL A 598 14.17 2.23 -7.40
CA VAL A 598 14.38 2.71 -8.76
C VAL A 598 14.74 1.50 -9.63
N THR A 599 13.93 1.19 -10.62
CA THR A 599 14.08 -0.03 -11.44
C THR A 599 15.45 -0.06 -12.13
N ARG A 600 15.96 1.07 -12.56
CA ARG A 600 17.29 1.17 -13.17
C ARG A 600 18.41 0.78 -12.20
N GLU A 601 18.34 1.22 -10.93
CA GLU A 601 19.34 0.84 -9.91
C GLU A 601 19.33 -0.68 -9.67
N LEU A 602 18.16 -1.33 -9.69
CA LEU A 602 18.03 -2.79 -9.59
C LEU A 602 18.69 -3.50 -10.76
N ILE A 603 18.37 -3.09 -11.99
CA ILE A 603 18.94 -3.67 -13.23
C ILE A 603 20.46 -3.57 -13.23
N ASP A 604 21.02 -2.41 -12.90
CA ASP A 604 22.45 -2.19 -12.86
C ASP A 604 23.13 -3.09 -11.80
N ALA A 605 22.53 -3.21 -10.61
CA ALA A 605 23.04 -4.06 -9.53
C ALA A 605 22.97 -5.56 -9.88
N PHE A 606 21.84 -6.02 -10.44
CA PHE A 606 21.68 -7.44 -10.79
C PHE A 606 22.55 -7.82 -11.99
N THR A 607 22.75 -6.91 -12.95
CA THR A 607 23.67 -7.14 -14.06
C THR A 607 25.10 -7.34 -13.56
N LYS A 608 25.54 -6.52 -12.60
CA LYS A 608 26.86 -6.67 -11.98
C LYS A 608 27.01 -8.03 -11.27
N LEU A 609 25.99 -8.49 -10.53
CA LEU A 609 26.00 -9.80 -9.88
C LEU A 609 26.06 -10.97 -10.87
N LEU A 610 25.54 -10.82 -12.09
CA LEU A 610 25.67 -11.83 -13.14
C LEU A 610 27.08 -11.91 -13.73
N GLU A 611 27.82 -10.78 -13.72
CA GLU A 611 29.19 -10.68 -14.26
C GLU A 611 30.26 -11.13 -13.26
N GLU A 612 29.96 -11.12 -11.95
CA GLU A 612 30.79 -11.69 -10.87
C GLU A 612 30.67 -13.23 -10.81
#